data_ab6aab64ccdfcd24127ce0a0c2a7a761
#
_entry.id   ab6aab64ccdfcd24127ce0a0c2a7a761
#
_cell.length_a   1.000
_cell.length_b   1.000
_cell.length_c   1.000
_cell.angle_alpha   90.00
_cell.angle_beta   90.00
_cell.angle_gamma   90.00
#
_symmetry.space_group_name_H-M   'P 1'
#
loop_
_entity.id
_entity.type
_entity.pdbx_description
1 polymer ?
#
loop_
_entity_poly.entity_id
_entity_poly.type
_entity_poly.pdbx_seq_one_letter_code
_entity_poly.pdbx_strand_id
1 'polypeptide(L)'
;ENKDKTEIWVSTSVVEASLDIDFDILFTELSDLFSLFQRFGRVNRKGSKDYFKTDCNCYVFTEQQGNAKRYRFTDETIYELSKKGIMSVSGIINEKQKSELIEKYLSVENLNGSEYEKDYKNAFSRLEESPNYLNDKDNFRLINRVDVIPIEVYEDETNRAVIEESLRIINDFESSKEDKIIANSRITDFTVSVSKYYADKGNRQLIKYKMRKDGIQILENCKYDNERGIQMIKEYKDGGFDNFI
;
A
#
# COMPACT_ATOMS: atom_id res chain seq x y z
N GLU A 1 -12.16 -25.71 -13.81
CA GLU A 1 -11.00 -25.96 -12.93
C GLU A 1 -10.44 -27.33 -13.28
N ASN A 2 -9.19 -27.35 -13.75
CA ASN A 2 -8.48 -28.57 -14.11
C ASN A 2 -7.96 -29.17 -12.80
N LYS A 3 -8.61 -30.17 -12.26
CA LYS A 3 -8.32 -30.79 -10.95
C LYS A 3 -6.95 -31.50 -10.85
N ASP A 4 -6.18 -31.57 -11.94
CA ASP A 4 -4.93 -32.35 -12.04
C ASP A 4 -3.67 -31.47 -12.07
N LYS A 5 -3.78 -30.13 -11.86
CA LYS A 5 -2.61 -29.24 -11.86
C LYS A 5 -2.31 -28.76 -10.44
N THR A 6 -1.10 -28.98 -10.00
CA THR A 6 -0.55 -28.32 -8.81
C THR A 6 -0.10 -26.91 -9.19
N GLU A 7 -0.64 -25.89 -8.52
CA GLU A 7 -0.30 -24.49 -8.72
C GLU A 7 0.26 -23.89 -7.44
N ILE A 8 1.28 -23.06 -7.56
CA ILE A 8 1.85 -22.28 -6.46
C ILE A 8 1.60 -20.81 -6.75
N TRP A 9 0.95 -20.14 -5.82
CA TRP A 9 0.67 -18.71 -5.88
C TRP A 9 1.54 -17.99 -4.87
N VAL A 10 2.28 -16.98 -5.34
CA VAL A 10 3.03 -16.07 -4.48
C VAL A 10 2.37 -14.70 -4.57
N SER A 11 1.97 -14.15 -3.44
CA SER A 11 1.18 -12.92 -3.41
C SER A 11 1.49 -12.10 -2.17
N THR A 12 1.24 -10.80 -2.26
CA THR A 12 1.19 -9.87 -1.12
C THR A 12 -0.20 -9.90 -0.47
N SER A 13 -0.50 -8.92 0.40
CA SER A 13 -1.81 -8.74 1.04
C SER A 13 -2.99 -8.59 0.07
N VAL A 14 -2.75 -8.48 -1.24
CA VAL A 14 -3.81 -8.38 -2.24
C VAL A 14 -4.79 -9.57 -2.21
N VAL A 15 -4.36 -10.74 -1.73
CA VAL A 15 -5.23 -11.93 -1.56
C VAL A 15 -6.28 -11.75 -0.46
N GLU A 16 -6.13 -10.78 0.44
CA GLU A 16 -7.10 -10.46 1.48
C GLU A 16 -8.36 -9.83 0.87
N ALA A 17 -8.19 -9.08 -0.23
CA ALA A 17 -9.27 -8.37 -0.88
C ALA A 17 -10.07 -9.30 -1.82
N SER A 18 -11.35 -9.40 -1.61
CA SER A 18 -12.46 -9.85 -2.49
C SER A 18 -12.17 -10.89 -3.60
N LEU A 19 -11.12 -11.70 -3.50
CA LEU A 19 -10.82 -12.74 -4.45
C LEU A 19 -11.62 -14.01 -4.11
N ASP A 20 -12.29 -14.58 -5.10
CA ASP A 20 -12.98 -15.87 -4.95
C ASP A 20 -12.04 -17.04 -5.26
N ILE A 21 -11.04 -17.20 -4.39
CA ILE A 21 -10.02 -18.23 -4.49
C ILE A 21 -10.17 -19.19 -3.32
N ASP A 22 -9.90 -20.47 -3.56
CA ASP A 22 -9.93 -21.54 -2.57
C ASP A 22 -8.66 -22.38 -2.68
N PHE A 23 -7.70 -22.09 -1.81
CA PHE A 23 -6.42 -22.79 -1.74
C PHE A 23 -6.51 -24.06 -0.89
N ASP A 24 -5.55 -24.96 -1.09
CA ASP A 24 -5.42 -26.17 -0.29
C ASP A 24 -4.57 -25.91 0.95
N ILE A 25 -3.45 -25.21 0.81
CA ILE A 25 -2.47 -24.95 1.85
C ILE A 25 -2.05 -23.48 1.75
N LEU A 26 -1.84 -22.87 2.90
CA LEU A 26 -1.34 -21.49 3.04
C LEU A 26 -0.04 -21.49 3.86
N PHE A 27 0.99 -20.85 3.30
CA PHE A 27 2.16 -20.39 4.03
C PHE A 27 2.10 -18.86 4.06
N THR A 28 2.11 -18.26 5.25
CA THR A 28 1.99 -16.81 5.39
C THR A 28 2.87 -16.27 6.49
N GLU A 29 3.38 -15.06 6.31
CA GLU A 29 3.96 -14.30 7.41
C GLU A 29 2.86 -13.79 8.32
N LEU A 30 3.22 -13.63 9.60
CA LEU A 30 2.33 -12.99 10.57
C LEU A 30 2.17 -11.49 10.23
N SER A 31 0.93 -11.06 10.24
CA SER A 31 0.51 -9.65 10.23
C SER A 31 -0.35 -9.38 11.48
N ASP A 32 -1.31 -8.49 11.38
CA ASP A 32 -2.36 -8.39 12.39
C ASP A 32 -3.36 -9.56 12.30
N LEU A 33 -4.11 -9.81 13.38
CA LEU A 33 -5.07 -10.93 13.42
C LEU A 33 -6.19 -10.81 12.39
N PHE A 34 -6.63 -9.59 12.05
CA PHE A 34 -7.70 -9.41 11.05
C PHE A 34 -7.23 -9.85 9.67
N SER A 35 -6.10 -9.34 9.20
CA SER A 35 -5.49 -9.71 7.93
C SER A 35 -5.18 -11.20 7.88
N LEU A 36 -4.63 -11.75 8.96
CA LEU A 36 -4.34 -13.17 9.06
C LEU A 36 -5.60 -14.04 8.89
N PHE A 37 -6.68 -13.71 9.57
CA PHE A 37 -7.95 -14.45 9.47
C PHE A 37 -8.61 -14.29 8.11
N GLN A 38 -8.45 -13.15 7.42
CA GLN A 38 -8.87 -13.00 6.03
C GLN A 38 -8.14 -13.96 5.10
N ARG A 39 -6.82 -14.14 5.30
CA ARG A 39 -6.01 -15.13 4.56
C ARG A 39 -6.44 -16.56 4.86
N PHE A 40 -6.70 -16.90 6.12
CA PHE A 40 -7.25 -18.21 6.51
C PHE A 40 -8.58 -18.51 5.82
N GLY A 41 -9.43 -17.49 5.65
CA GLY A 41 -10.69 -17.58 4.91
C GLY A 41 -10.56 -17.89 3.42
N ARG A 42 -9.32 -17.98 2.88
CA ARG A 42 -9.02 -18.38 1.49
C ARG A 42 -8.59 -19.85 1.38
N VAL A 43 -8.54 -20.58 2.49
CA VAL A 43 -8.07 -21.97 2.54
C VAL A 43 -9.24 -22.87 2.91
N ASN A 44 -9.48 -23.92 2.09
CA ASN A 44 -10.60 -24.84 2.26
C ASN A 44 -11.95 -24.14 2.51
N ARG A 45 -12.18 -23.06 1.80
CA ARG A 45 -13.32 -22.15 1.97
C ARG A 45 -14.66 -22.85 1.82
N LYS A 46 -14.72 -23.82 0.93
CA LYS A 46 -15.95 -24.59 0.65
C LYS A 46 -16.14 -25.79 1.60
N GLY A 47 -15.16 -26.05 2.47
CA GLY A 47 -15.22 -27.16 3.42
C GLY A 47 -15.27 -28.57 2.81
N SER A 48 -15.01 -28.66 1.50
CA SER A 48 -15.21 -29.91 0.72
C SER A 48 -13.97 -30.80 0.63
N LYS A 49 -12.84 -30.38 1.25
CA LYS A 49 -11.55 -31.07 1.12
C LYS A 49 -11.30 -31.98 2.32
N ASP A 50 -11.79 -33.21 2.22
CA ASP A 50 -11.71 -34.20 3.29
C ASP A 50 -10.29 -34.66 3.65
N TYR A 51 -9.31 -34.47 2.75
CA TYR A 51 -7.95 -34.93 2.95
C TYR A 51 -7.14 -34.10 3.96
N PHE A 52 -7.64 -32.92 4.38
CA PHE A 52 -7.00 -32.11 5.43
C PHE A 52 -7.58 -32.34 6.83
N LYS A 53 -8.42 -33.35 7.04
CA LYS A 53 -9.01 -33.60 8.37
C LYS A 53 -8.00 -33.87 9.47
N THR A 54 -6.79 -34.31 9.09
CA THR A 54 -5.73 -34.68 10.05
C THR A 54 -4.50 -33.77 9.99
N ASP A 55 -4.33 -32.97 8.92
CA ASP A 55 -3.14 -32.18 8.68
C ASP A 55 -3.43 -30.69 8.80
N CYS A 56 -2.38 -29.93 9.18
CA CYS A 56 -2.44 -28.48 9.22
C CYS A 56 -2.46 -27.94 7.79
N ASN A 57 -3.40 -27.03 7.48
CA ASN A 57 -3.50 -26.40 6.18
C ASN A 57 -3.08 -24.92 6.16
N CYS A 58 -2.79 -24.33 7.33
CA CYS A 58 -2.30 -22.98 7.46
C CYS A 58 -1.03 -22.94 8.31
N TYR A 59 0.05 -22.42 7.76
CA TYR A 59 1.34 -22.28 8.40
C TYR A 59 1.68 -20.80 8.51
N VAL A 60 1.92 -20.31 9.74
CA VAL A 60 2.21 -18.90 10.03
C VAL A 60 3.65 -18.77 10.51
N PHE A 61 4.45 -18.00 9.77
CA PHE A 61 5.80 -17.65 10.19
C PHE A 61 5.72 -16.45 11.16
N THR A 62 6.06 -16.70 12.42
CA THR A 62 5.99 -15.69 13.49
C THR A 62 7.32 -15.01 13.75
N GLU A 63 8.39 -15.46 13.12
CA GLU A 63 9.72 -14.87 13.22
C GLU A 63 10.09 -14.19 11.90
N GLN A 64 10.46 -12.93 11.99
CA GLN A 64 10.98 -12.17 10.85
C GLN A 64 12.49 -12.06 10.95
N GLN A 65 13.20 -12.47 9.90
CA GLN A 65 14.66 -12.39 9.84
C GLN A 65 15.14 -11.05 9.27
N GLY A 66 16.28 -10.58 9.76
CA GLY A 66 16.98 -9.41 9.23
C GLY A 66 16.23 -8.08 9.38
N ASN A 67 16.27 -7.27 8.34
CA ASN A 67 15.67 -5.93 8.32
C ASN A 67 14.15 -5.92 8.11
N ALA A 68 13.50 -7.07 8.05
CA ALA A 68 12.05 -7.17 7.85
C ALA A 68 11.24 -6.42 8.91
N LYS A 69 11.74 -6.34 10.15
CA LYS A 69 11.13 -5.50 11.20
C LYS A 69 10.98 -4.03 10.81
N ARG A 70 11.88 -3.51 9.98
CA ARG A 70 11.92 -2.10 9.58
C ARG A 70 10.89 -1.75 8.51
N TYR A 71 10.37 -2.75 7.80
CA TYR A 71 9.42 -2.58 6.70
C TYR A 71 8.02 -3.10 7.02
N ARG A 72 7.70 -3.30 8.30
CA ARG A 72 6.37 -3.72 8.69
C ARG A 72 5.36 -2.63 8.36
N PHE A 73 4.28 -3.04 7.71
CA PHE A 73 3.10 -2.20 7.51
C PHE A 73 2.18 -2.21 8.73
N THR A 74 2.36 -3.17 9.63
CA THR A 74 1.57 -3.31 10.86
C THR A 74 2.31 -2.64 12.02
N ASP A 75 1.59 -1.86 12.82
CA ASP A 75 2.10 -1.28 14.06
C ASP A 75 2.74 -2.35 14.96
N GLU A 76 3.83 -2.00 15.64
CA GLU A 76 4.59 -2.95 16.46
C GLU A 76 3.75 -3.55 17.60
N THR A 77 2.90 -2.73 18.25
CA THR A 77 2.02 -3.19 19.34
C THR A 77 1.00 -4.17 18.81
N ILE A 78 0.34 -3.84 17.71
CA ILE A 78 -0.64 -4.71 17.05
C ILE A 78 0.02 -6.03 16.64
N TYR A 79 1.24 -5.98 16.09
CA TYR A 79 1.97 -7.16 15.69
C TYR A 79 2.29 -8.07 16.87
N GLU A 80 2.86 -7.55 17.96
CA GLU A 80 3.23 -8.34 19.13
C GLU A 80 2.00 -8.93 19.84
N LEU A 81 0.90 -8.20 19.91
CA LEU A 81 -0.36 -8.69 20.45
C LEU A 81 -0.96 -9.79 19.54
N SER A 82 -0.89 -9.61 18.23
CA SER A 82 -1.33 -10.62 17.26
C SER A 82 -0.49 -11.88 17.35
N LYS A 83 0.83 -11.74 17.53
CA LYS A 83 1.75 -12.87 17.75
C LYS A 83 1.37 -13.66 19.00
N LYS A 84 1.13 -12.98 20.12
CA LYS A 84 0.67 -13.62 21.35
C LYS A 84 -0.66 -14.35 21.14
N GLY A 85 -1.57 -13.72 20.41
CA GLY A 85 -2.88 -14.30 20.10
C GLY A 85 -2.76 -15.61 19.31
N ILE A 86 -2.06 -15.59 18.16
CA ILE A 86 -1.97 -16.78 17.32
C ILE A 86 -1.15 -17.89 17.96
N MET A 87 -0.12 -17.58 18.76
CA MET A 87 0.67 -18.56 19.48
C MET A 87 -0.08 -19.20 20.68
N SER A 88 -1.20 -18.62 21.12
CA SER A 88 -2.01 -19.16 22.21
C SER A 88 -2.98 -20.27 21.77
N VAL A 89 -3.10 -20.51 20.47
CA VAL A 89 -4.02 -21.50 19.91
C VAL A 89 -3.29 -22.49 19.03
N SER A 90 -3.86 -23.70 18.94
CA SER A 90 -3.40 -24.76 18.05
C SER A 90 -4.58 -25.57 17.53
N GLY A 91 -4.40 -26.23 16.39
CA GLY A 91 -5.46 -27.01 15.75
C GLY A 91 -6.47 -26.17 14.98
N ILE A 92 -7.72 -26.59 14.96
CA ILE A 92 -8.76 -25.95 14.17
C ILE A 92 -9.21 -24.66 14.88
N ILE A 93 -9.21 -23.57 14.14
CA ILE A 93 -9.71 -22.26 14.60
C ILE A 93 -11.04 -21.97 13.89
N ASN A 94 -12.13 -21.92 14.66
CA ASN A 94 -13.45 -21.56 14.15
C ASN A 94 -13.71 -20.04 14.27
N GLU A 95 -14.81 -19.56 13.67
CA GLU A 95 -15.12 -18.12 13.64
C GLU A 95 -15.31 -17.52 15.03
N LYS A 96 -15.87 -18.27 15.97
CA LYS A 96 -16.03 -17.81 17.37
C LYS A 96 -14.67 -17.60 18.02
N GLN A 97 -13.74 -18.53 17.84
CA GLN A 97 -12.39 -18.41 18.39
C GLN A 97 -11.61 -17.26 17.76
N LYS A 98 -11.80 -16.98 16.46
CA LYS A 98 -11.22 -15.79 15.81
C LYS A 98 -11.69 -14.51 16.48
N SER A 99 -13.00 -14.36 16.71
CA SER A 99 -13.56 -13.18 17.41
C SER A 99 -13.02 -13.08 18.82
N GLU A 100 -12.99 -14.17 19.59
CA GLU A 100 -12.47 -14.19 20.96
C GLU A 100 -10.97 -13.80 21.02
N LEU A 101 -10.18 -14.20 20.04
CA LEU A 101 -8.77 -13.81 19.93
C LEU A 101 -8.62 -12.31 19.68
N ILE A 102 -9.41 -11.75 18.76
CA ILE A 102 -9.40 -10.33 18.49
C ILE A 102 -9.80 -9.54 19.73
N GLU A 103 -10.93 -9.88 20.35
CA GLU A 103 -11.44 -9.20 21.55
C GLU A 103 -10.45 -9.28 22.71
N LYS A 104 -9.81 -10.42 22.90
CA LYS A 104 -8.87 -10.63 24.00
C LYS A 104 -7.55 -9.91 23.81
N TYR A 105 -6.97 -9.96 22.61
CA TYR A 105 -5.61 -9.47 22.38
C TYR A 105 -5.56 -8.05 21.83
N LEU A 106 -6.53 -7.65 21.00
CA LEU A 106 -6.62 -6.30 20.44
C LEU A 106 -7.68 -5.44 21.14
N SER A 107 -7.88 -5.67 22.44
CA SER A 107 -8.78 -4.88 23.26
C SER A 107 -8.27 -3.45 23.48
N VAL A 108 -9.17 -2.54 23.83
CA VAL A 108 -8.84 -1.15 24.15
C VAL A 108 -7.83 -1.08 25.29
N GLU A 109 -7.95 -1.96 26.29
CA GLU A 109 -7.06 -2.02 27.44
C GLU A 109 -5.63 -2.39 27.03
N ASN A 110 -5.47 -3.36 26.11
CA ASN A 110 -4.16 -3.79 25.63
C ASN A 110 -3.50 -2.77 24.67
N LEU A 111 -4.31 -1.94 24.01
CA LEU A 111 -3.82 -0.89 23.11
C LEU A 111 -3.57 0.44 23.84
N ASN A 112 -4.02 0.58 25.07
CA ASN A 112 -3.88 1.80 25.84
C ASN A 112 -2.42 2.20 26.04
N GLY A 113 -2.09 3.46 25.76
CA GLY A 113 -0.73 4.01 25.84
C GLY A 113 0.19 3.65 24.69
N SER A 114 -0.25 2.86 23.71
CA SER A 114 0.54 2.50 22.51
C SER A 114 0.67 3.67 21.52
N GLU A 115 1.64 3.58 20.61
CA GLU A 115 1.72 4.52 19.47
C GLU A 115 0.48 4.42 18.58
N TYR A 116 -0.05 3.22 18.38
CA TYR A 116 -1.31 2.99 17.67
C TYR A 116 -2.47 3.81 18.24
N GLU A 117 -2.64 3.80 19.56
CA GLU A 117 -3.69 4.61 20.22
C GLU A 117 -3.45 6.11 20.02
N LYS A 118 -2.21 6.56 20.14
CA LYS A 118 -1.85 7.98 19.91
C LYS A 118 -2.17 8.41 18.48
N ASP A 119 -1.78 7.61 17.50
CA ASP A 119 -2.06 7.88 16.11
C ASP A 119 -3.56 7.88 15.80
N TYR A 120 -4.30 6.95 16.38
CA TYR A 120 -5.76 6.92 16.29
C TYR A 120 -6.39 8.20 16.87
N LYS A 121 -6.00 8.61 18.09
CA LYS A 121 -6.50 9.83 18.73
C LYS A 121 -6.15 11.08 17.91
N ASN A 122 -4.93 11.15 17.38
CA ASN A 122 -4.50 12.26 16.53
C ASN A 122 -5.32 12.32 15.23
N ALA A 123 -5.59 11.18 14.60
CA ALA A 123 -6.42 11.13 13.40
C ALA A 123 -7.86 11.55 13.70
N PHE A 124 -8.41 11.11 14.84
CA PHE A 124 -9.75 11.45 15.28
C PHE A 124 -9.89 12.96 15.59
N SER A 125 -8.94 13.55 16.31
CA SER A 125 -8.93 15.00 16.59
C SER A 125 -8.91 15.84 15.30
N ARG A 126 -8.12 15.41 14.30
CA ARG A 126 -8.10 16.10 12.99
C ARG A 126 -9.45 16.04 12.27
N LEU A 127 -10.19 14.94 12.42
CA LEU A 127 -11.56 14.82 11.87
C LEU A 127 -12.54 15.78 12.55
N GLU A 128 -12.42 15.94 13.87
CA GLU A 128 -13.29 16.84 14.63
C GLU A 128 -13.00 18.33 14.36
N GLU A 129 -11.72 18.69 14.19
CA GLU A 129 -11.27 20.05 13.98
C GLU A 129 -11.56 20.61 12.58
N SER A 130 -11.76 19.75 11.58
CA SER A 130 -11.95 20.18 10.18
C SER A 130 -13.18 19.54 9.54
N PRO A 131 -14.29 20.28 9.39
CA PRO A 131 -15.47 19.81 8.66
C PRO A 131 -15.18 19.38 7.21
N ASN A 132 -14.14 19.95 6.59
CA ASN A 132 -13.70 19.65 5.24
C ASN A 132 -12.65 18.52 5.16
N TYR A 133 -12.21 17.99 6.27
CA TYR A 133 -11.19 16.95 6.34
C TYR A 133 -11.60 15.68 5.58
N LEU A 134 -12.88 15.35 5.58
CA LEU A 134 -13.44 14.21 4.85
C LEU A 134 -13.31 14.34 3.31
N ASN A 135 -13.14 15.56 2.82
CA ASN A 135 -12.95 15.82 1.38
C ASN A 135 -11.48 15.69 0.95
N ASP A 136 -10.56 15.61 1.90
CA ASP A 136 -9.13 15.47 1.65
C ASP A 136 -8.72 14.01 1.81
N LYS A 137 -8.81 13.27 0.71
CA LYS A 137 -8.48 11.83 0.67
C LYS A 137 -7.04 11.53 1.08
N ASP A 138 -6.15 12.50 0.98
CA ASP A 138 -4.72 12.33 1.29
C ASP A 138 -4.46 12.30 2.80
N ASN A 139 -5.35 12.88 3.60
CA ASN A 139 -5.25 12.86 5.06
C ASN A 139 -5.46 11.47 5.69
N PHE A 140 -6.10 10.55 4.98
CA PHE A 140 -6.34 9.18 5.45
C PHE A 140 -5.28 8.17 4.99
N ARG A 141 -4.30 8.62 4.21
CA ARG A 141 -3.23 7.75 3.73
C ARG A 141 -2.00 7.90 4.60
N LEU A 142 -1.55 6.81 5.21
CA LEU A 142 -0.27 6.73 5.94
C LEU A 142 0.93 6.96 5.01
N ILE A 143 0.78 6.71 3.71
CA ILE A 143 1.80 6.93 2.69
C ILE A 143 1.36 8.12 1.85
N ASN A 144 1.97 9.27 2.07
CA ASN A 144 1.81 10.44 1.20
C ASN A 144 2.46 10.14 -0.15
N ARG A 145 1.64 10.01 -1.17
CA ARG A 145 2.09 9.86 -2.55
C ARG A 145 1.89 11.16 -3.31
N VAL A 146 2.82 11.44 -4.19
CA VAL A 146 2.73 12.55 -5.14
C VAL A 146 2.95 12.02 -6.55
N ASP A 147 2.26 12.62 -7.50
CA ASP A 147 2.45 12.28 -8.90
C ASP A 147 3.62 13.10 -9.44
N VAL A 148 4.57 12.42 -10.03
CA VAL A 148 5.77 13.01 -10.64
C VAL A 148 5.91 12.56 -12.08
N ILE A 149 6.55 13.36 -12.91
CA ILE A 149 6.96 12.97 -14.27
C ILE A 149 8.44 12.59 -14.18
N PRO A 150 8.84 11.36 -14.53
CA PRO A 150 10.26 11.00 -14.63
C PRO A 150 10.97 11.89 -15.66
N ILE A 151 12.22 12.27 -15.37
CA ILE A 151 12.97 13.18 -16.28
C ILE A 151 13.09 12.59 -17.70
N GLU A 152 13.34 11.30 -17.84
CA GLU A 152 13.46 10.65 -19.14
C GLU A 152 12.15 10.70 -19.95
N VAL A 153 11.00 10.64 -19.27
CA VAL A 153 9.68 10.79 -19.91
C VAL A 153 9.46 12.24 -20.35
N TYR A 154 9.92 13.21 -19.55
CA TYR A 154 9.79 14.63 -19.87
C TYR A 154 10.74 15.09 -20.97
N GLU A 155 11.95 14.52 -21.05
CA GLU A 155 12.97 14.87 -22.06
C GLU A 155 12.69 14.28 -23.44
N ASP A 156 11.82 13.30 -23.55
CA ASP A 156 11.34 12.83 -24.85
C ASP A 156 10.59 13.96 -25.56
N GLU A 157 11.01 14.31 -26.76
CA GLU A 157 10.49 15.46 -27.51
C GLU A 157 8.98 15.37 -27.78
N THR A 158 8.48 14.15 -28.05
CA THR A 158 7.07 13.90 -28.33
C THR A 158 6.22 14.10 -27.06
N ASN A 159 6.65 13.50 -25.96
CA ASN A 159 5.97 13.61 -24.67
C ASN A 159 5.97 15.06 -24.16
N ARG A 160 7.12 15.71 -24.27
CA ARG A 160 7.30 17.10 -23.87
C ARG A 160 6.37 18.02 -24.62
N ALA A 161 6.24 17.87 -25.94
CA ALA A 161 5.33 18.68 -26.75
C ALA A 161 3.88 18.54 -26.28
N VAL A 162 3.42 17.33 -25.94
CA VAL A 162 2.07 17.07 -25.43
C VAL A 162 1.89 17.67 -24.03
N ILE A 163 2.89 17.55 -23.17
CA ILE A 163 2.85 18.10 -21.80
C ILE A 163 2.79 19.63 -21.85
N GLU A 164 3.66 20.28 -22.63
CA GLU A 164 3.72 21.74 -22.74
C GLU A 164 2.45 22.31 -23.37
N GLU A 165 1.89 21.67 -24.40
CA GLU A 165 0.62 22.07 -25.00
C GLU A 165 -0.54 21.94 -24.01
N SER A 166 -0.58 20.84 -23.25
CA SER A 166 -1.59 20.63 -22.22
C SER A 166 -1.50 21.67 -21.10
N LEU A 167 -0.29 22.03 -20.68
CA LEU A 167 -0.07 23.10 -19.71
C LEU A 167 -0.52 24.47 -20.25
N ARG A 168 -0.33 24.73 -21.54
CA ARG A 168 -0.81 25.96 -22.18
C ARG A 168 -2.33 26.05 -22.10
N ILE A 169 -3.06 24.99 -22.48
CA ILE A 169 -4.52 24.91 -22.40
C ILE A 169 -5.02 25.12 -20.96
N ILE A 170 -4.39 24.47 -19.96
CA ILE A 170 -4.78 24.59 -18.56
C ILE A 170 -4.62 26.02 -18.05
N ASN A 171 -3.56 26.71 -18.46
CA ASN A 171 -3.26 28.06 -18.01
C ASN A 171 -3.98 29.17 -18.83
N ASP A 172 -4.53 28.83 -19.98
CA ASP A 172 -5.27 29.74 -20.80
C ASP A 172 -6.63 30.04 -20.15
N PHE A 173 -6.96 31.36 -20.06
CA PHE A 173 -8.22 31.82 -19.46
C PHE A 173 -9.42 31.63 -20.39
N GLU A 174 -9.21 31.57 -21.69
CA GLU A 174 -10.25 31.45 -22.70
C GLU A 174 -10.63 29.98 -22.95
N SER A 175 -9.76 29.02 -22.57
CA SER A 175 -10.02 27.57 -22.73
C SER A 175 -11.20 27.12 -21.87
N SER A 176 -12.06 26.28 -22.45
CA SER A 176 -13.22 25.73 -21.77
C SER A 176 -12.84 24.85 -20.58
N LYS A 177 -13.78 24.63 -19.66
CA LYS A 177 -13.57 23.71 -18.52
C LYS A 177 -13.31 22.27 -19.00
N GLU A 178 -13.98 21.86 -20.05
CA GLU A 178 -13.83 20.54 -20.66
C GLU A 178 -12.43 20.37 -21.27
N ASP A 179 -11.94 21.35 -22.03
CA ASP A 179 -10.59 21.29 -22.60
C ASP A 179 -9.51 21.22 -21.51
N LYS A 180 -9.69 21.95 -20.40
CA LYS A 180 -8.76 21.88 -19.25
C LYS A 180 -8.77 20.53 -18.57
N ILE A 181 -9.92 19.87 -18.45
CA ILE A 181 -10.03 18.52 -17.89
C ILE A 181 -9.31 17.52 -18.81
N ILE A 182 -9.54 17.60 -20.11
CA ILE A 182 -8.88 16.75 -21.10
C ILE A 182 -7.35 16.97 -21.06
N ALA A 183 -6.90 18.21 -21.03
CA ALA A 183 -5.49 18.55 -20.96
C ALA A 183 -4.84 18.03 -19.66
N ASN A 184 -5.54 18.14 -18.52
CA ASN A 184 -5.05 17.57 -17.26
C ASN A 184 -4.96 16.03 -17.30
N SER A 185 -5.92 15.37 -17.93
CA SER A 185 -5.88 13.92 -18.11
C SER A 185 -4.66 13.49 -18.94
N ARG A 186 -4.37 14.19 -20.04
CA ARG A 186 -3.19 13.93 -20.88
C ARG A 186 -1.89 14.05 -20.09
N ILE A 187 -1.74 15.05 -19.22
CA ILE A 187 -0.55 15.17 -18.36
C ILE A 187 -0.48 13.99 -17.38
N THR A 188 -1.62 13.56 -16.85
CA THR A 188 -1.65 12.44 -15.89
C THR A 188 -1.14 11.14 -16.50
N ASP A 189 -1.29 10.93 -17.81
CA ASP A 189 -0.79 9.73 -18.52
C ASP A 189 0.75 9.63 -18.50
N PHE A 190 1.45 10.73 -18.25
CA PHE A 190 2.92 10.78 -18.12
C PHE A 190 3.39 10.73 -16.67
N THR A 191 2.48 10.66 -15.69
CA THR A 191 2.85 10.68 -14.28
C THR A 191 2.96 9.30 -13.67
N VAL A 192 3.87 9.17 -12.71
CA VAL A 192 4.01 8.00 -11.84
C VAL A 192 3.84 8.44 -10.40
N SER A 193 3.08 7.68 -9.62
CA SER A 193 2.83 7.97 -8.21
C SER A 193 3.97 7.41 -7.35
N VAL A 194 4.71 8.28 -6.68
CA VAL A 194 5.82 7.93 -5.80
C VAL A 194 5.57 8.39 -4.37
N SER A 195 6.28 7.81 -3.39
CA SER A 195 6.26 8.33 -2.03
C SER A 195 6.80 9.77 -2.01
N LYS A 196 6.14 10.66 -1.29
CA LYS A 196 6.59 12.06 -1.09
C LYS A 196 8.03 12.14 -0.60
N TYR A 197 8.46 11.20 0.21
CA TYR A 197 9.86 11.11 0.67
C TYR A 197 10.88 11.07 -0.48
N TYR A 198 10.58 10.31 -1.54
CA TYR A 198 11.45 10.23 -2.72
C TYR A 198 11.34 11.48 -3.59
N ALA A 199 10.14 12.00 -3.76
CA ALA A 199 9.92 13.22 -4.50
C ALA A 199 10.65 14.41 -3.88
N ASP A 200 10.58 14.59 -2.57
CA ASP A 200 11.25 15.68 -1.84
C ASP A 200 12.77 15.62 -1.95
N LYS A 201 13.34 14.41 -2.10
CA LYS A 201 14.80 14.23 -2.24
C LYS A 201 15.30 14.28 -3.68
N GLY A 202 14.48 13.92 -4.63
CA GLY A 202 14.88 13.74 -6.03
C GLY A 202 14.38 14.79 -7.01
N ASN A 203 13.49 15.68 -6.59
CA ASN A 203 12.91 16.68 -7.46
C ASN A 203 13.82 17.88 -7.70
N ARG A 204 13.65 18.53 -8.85
CA ARG A 204 14.36 19.78 -9.18
C ARG A 204 13.43 20.82 -9.77
N GLN A 205 12.40 20.40 -10.47
CA GLN A 205 11.48 21.30 -11.15
C GLN A 205 10.05 21.05 -10.68
N LEU A 206 9.36 22.14 -10.42
CA LEU A 206 7.97 22.16 -10.07
C LEU A 206 7.20 22.90 -11.16
N ILE A 207 6.38 22.19 -11.90
CA ILE A 207 5.47 22.78 -12.86
C ILE A 207 4.19 23.16 -12.12
N LYS A 208 3.99 24.47 -11.88
CA LYS A 208 2.79 24.98 -11.22
C LYS A 208 1.69 25.25 -12.24
N TYR A 209 0.53 24.72 -11.98
CA TYR A 209 -0.65 25.05 -12.76
C TYR A 209 -1.94 25.06 -11.91
N LYS A 210 -2.97 25.75 -12.39
CA LYS A 210 -4.14 26.13 -11.57
C LYS A 210 -4.99 24.97 -11.05
N MET A 211 -4.98 23.83 -11.73
CA MET A 211 -5.85 22.70 -11.37
C MET A 211 -5.28 21.80 -10.25
N ARG A 212 -4.01 21.95 -9.91
CA ARG A 212 -3.37 21.20 -8.81
C ARG A 212 -2.63 22.16 -7.88
N LYS A 213 -2.91 22.10 -6.57
CA LYS A 213 -2.30 22.97 -5.57
C LYS A 213 -0.78 22.87 -5.57
N ASP A 214 -0.26 21.66 -5.69
CA ASP A 214 1.18 21.35 -5.57
C ASP A 214 1.89 21.35 -6.93
N GLY A 215 1.17 21.56 -8.04
CA GLY A 215 1.70 21.45 -9.40
C GLY A 215 2.07 20.00 -9.76
N ILE A 216 2.99 19.84 -10.71
CA ILE A 216 3.61 18.57 -11.06
C ILE A 216 5.12 18.73 -10.90
N GLN A 217 5.74 17.75 -10.22
CA GLN A 217 7.18 17.68 -10.04
C GLN A 217 7.79 16.83 -11.15
N ILE A 218 8.94 17.25 -11.66
CA ILE A 218 9.79 16.43 -12.50
C ILE A 218 10.82 15.77 -11.60
N LEU A 219 10.88 14.44 -11.62
CA LEU A 219 11.81 13.68 -10.82
C LEU A 219 13.07 13.41 -11.64
N GLU A 220 14.20 14.02 -11.23
CA GLU A 220 15.48 13.93 -11.96
C GLU A 220 16.33 12.73 -11.52
N ASN A 221 16.31 12.36 -10.24
CA ASN A 221 17.15 11.30 -9.70
C ASN A 221 16.50 9.91 -9.83
N CYS A 222 16.03 9.59 -11.03
CA CYS A 222 15.41 8.30 -11.31
C CYS A 222 15.78 7.80 -12.69
N LYS A 223 15.59 6.52 -12.93
CA LYS A 223 15.45 5.89 -14.24
C LYS A 223 14.03 5.41 -14.38
N TYR A 224 13.50 5.50 -15.59
CA TYR A 224 12.17 5.03 -15.89
C TYR A 224 12.20 3.97 -16.99
N ASP A 225 11.50 2.88 -16.77
CA ASP A 225 11.33 1.79 -17.71
C ASP A 225 9.88 1.35 -17.72
N ASN A 226 9.29 1.18 -18.90
CA ASN A 226 7.86 0.84 -19.03
C ASN A 226 7.50 -0.52 -18.43
N GLU A 227 8.45 -1.45 -18.32
CA GLU A 227 8.22 -2.78 -17.75
C GLU A 227 8.45 -2.80 -16.24
N ARG A 228 9.42 -2.03 -15.75
CA ARG A 228 9.87 -2.03 -14.36
C ARG A 228 9.41 -0.83 -13.55
N GLY A 229 8.89 0.19 -14.23
CA GLY A 229 8.51 1.45 -13.61
C GLY A 229 9.69 2.33 -13.21
N ILE A 230 9.50 3.13 -12.16
CA ILE A 230 10.50 4.09 -11.70
C ILE A 230 11.54 3.41 -10.80
N GLN A 231 12.81 3.68 -11.05
CA GLN A 231 13.94 3.23 -10.24
C GLN A 231 14.72 4.45 -9.77
N MET A 232 14.83 4.63 -8.45
CA MET A 232 15.59 5.75 -7.88
C MET A 232 17.09 5.53 -8.08
N ILE A 233 17.79 6.55 -8.61
CA ILE A 233 19.26 6.55 -8.69
C ILE A 233 19.79 6.87 -7.29
N LYS A 234 20.56 5.95 -6.71
CA LYS A 234 21.21 6.15 -5.43
C LYS A 234 22.41 7.09 -5.60
N GLU A 235 22.36 8.26 -5.02
CA GLU A 235 23.60 8.94 -4.64
C GLU A 235 24.17 8.22 -3.42
N TYR A 236 25.28 7.52 -3.59
CA TYR A 236 26.06 6.96 -2.50
C TYR A 236 26.64 8.10 -1.66
N LYS A 237 25.94 8.47 -0.58
CA LYS A 237 26.56 9.04 0.60
C LYS A 237 26.35 8.07 1.74
N ASP A 238 27.45 7.55 2.23
CA ASP A 238 27.62 6.57 3.30
C ASP A 238 26.43 6.40 4.25
N GLY A 239 25.90 5.18 4.33
CA GLY A 239 24.89 4.78 5.31
C GLY A 239 23.75 3.98 4.71
N GLY A 240 24.08 2.82 4.19
CA GLY A 240 23.26 1.72 3.75
C GLY A 240 21.74 1.86 3.74
N PHE A 241 21.17 1.64 2.57
CA PHE A 241 19.90 0.90 2.42
C PHE A 241 19.69 0.59 0.95
N ASP A 242 19.89 -0.70 0.63
CA ASP A 242 19.54 -1.28 -0.65
C ASP A 242 18.06 -1.61 -0.72
N ASN A 243 17.53 -1.33 -1.91
CA ASN A 243 16.40 -1.97 -2.58
C ASN A 243 15.14 -2.25 -1.77
N PHE A 244 14.07 -1.49 -2.11
CA PHE A 244 12.77 -2.13 -2.42
C PHE A 244 11.84 -1.06 -3.00
N ILE A 245 11.53 -1.23 -4.27
CA ILE A 245 10.34 -0.69 -4.91
C ILE A 245 9.28 -1.75 -4.84
#